data_bb66aa503de3f995318da1409f3e65be
#
_entry.id   bb66aa503de3f995318da1409f3e65be
#
_cell.length_a   1.000
_cell.length_b   1.000
_cell.length_c   1.000
_cell.angle_alpha   90.00
_cell.angle_beta   90.00
_cell.angle_gamma   90.00
#
_symmetry.space_group_name_H-M   'P 1'
#
loop_
_entity.id
_entity.type
_entity.pdbx_description
1 polymer ?
#
loop_
_entity_poly.entity_id
_entity_poly.type
_entity_poly.pdbx_seq_one_letter_code
_entity_poly.pdbx_strand_id
1 'polypeptide(L)'
;MALLQIAEPGQSSAPHEHKLAAGIDLGTTNSLVASVRSGDATTLNDEQGRSILPSVVNYSAESTVVGYDAKAKAEFEPENTIISVKRLIGRSLKDIQSRYPSLPYRFKESDNGLPVLQTVQGDKNPIEVSADILKALGKRAEETLGGELAGVVITVPAYFDDAQRAGTKDAAKLAGLHVLRLLNEPTAAAIAYGLDSGQEGVIAVYDLGGGTFDISILRLSKGVFEVLATGGDSALGGDDFDHLFADYLMEQAGLEAPLSAEKNRALLNIATATKIAFSEQDSVEVDVFGWKGTVTREQFEDLIRPLVKKTLMSCRRALKDADVEAEEVLEVVMVGGSTRTLLVREMVGEFFGRTPLTSINPDEVVAIGAGIQADILAGNKPDSEMLLLDVIPLSLGIETMGGLVEKIIPRNTTIPVARAQEFTTFKDGQTAMSVHVVQGEREMVDDCRSLARFSLKGIPPMAAGAAHIRVTYQVDADGLLSVTAMEKSTGVQSEIQVKPSYGLSDNEVANMLRDSMTHAKEDMQARALAEQRVEADRVIEGLIAAMQADGDELLSEQEKQDLLKAIEALIELRNGDDANAIEQGIKDTDKASQDFASRRMDKSIRAALSGQSVDDI
;
A
#
# COMPACT_ATOMS: atom_id res chain seq x y z
N MET A 1 -14.49 -26.19 55.74
CA MET A 1 -13.85 -26.09 54.40
C MET A 1 -14.72 -26.87 53.44
N ALA A 2 -15.33 -26.23 52.49
CA ALA A 2 -16.05 -26.91 51.41
C ALA A 2 -15.00 -27.54 50.48
N LEU A 3 -15.12 -28.86 50.27
CA LEU A 3 -14.30 -29.54 49.26
C LEU A 3 -14.75 -29.11 47.88
N LEU A 4 -13.82 -28.52 47.11
CA LEU A 4 -14.05 -28.19 45.70
C LEU A 4 -14.11 -29.49 44.90
N GLN A 5 -15.15 -29.62 44.08
CA GLN A 5 -15.33 -30.80 43.22
C GLN A 5 -14.54 -30.60 41.92
N ILE A 6 -13.80 -31.62 41.50
CA ILE A 6 -13.14 -31.68 40.20
C ILE A 6 -14.19 -32.18 39.18
N ALA A 7 -14.23 -31.51 38.01
CA ALA A 7 -15.16 -31.93 36.94
C ALA A 7 -14.86 -33.36 36.45
N GLU A 8 -15.91 -34.11 36.09
CA GLU A 8 -15.74 -35.44 35.50
C GLU A 8 -15.13 -35.35 34.08
N PRO A 9 -14.46 -36.41 33.60
CA PRO A 9 -13.95 -36.46 32.23
C PRO A 9 -15.03 -36.12 31.20
N GLY A 10 -14.83 -35.08 30.39
CA GLY A 10 -15.79 -34.58 29.40
C GLY A 10 -16.70 -33.44 29.87
N GLN A 11 -16.66 -33.07 31.16
CA GLN A 11 -17.38 -31.89 31.71
C GLN A 11 -16.51 -30.66 31.88
N SER A 12 -15.19 -30.79 31.84
CA SER A 12 -14.27 -29.65 31.72
C SER A 12 -14.13 -29.27 30.24
N SER A 13 -14.10 -27.98 29.94
CA SER A 13 -13.64 -27.50 28.63
C SER A 13 -12.28 -28.14 28.33
N ALA A 14 -12.06 -28.57 27.08
CA ALA A 14 -10.77 -29.08 26.66
C ALA A 14 -9.68 -28.03 27.02
N PRO A 15 -8.51 -28.46 27.55
CA PRO A 15 -7.44 -27.54 27.84
C PRO A 15 -7.14 -26.70 26.57
N HIS A 16 -6.95 -25.39 26.76
CA HIS A 16 -6.57 -24.54 25.66
C HIS A 16 -5.20 -25.01 25.15
N GLU A 17 -5.17 -25.54 23.93
CA GLU A 17 -3.94 -25.99 23.31
C GLU A 17 -3.19 -24.75 22.79
N HIS A 18 -2.03 -24.42 23.41
CA HIS A 18 -1.22 -23.29 22.98
C HIS A 18 -0.64 -23.58 21.60
N LYS A 19 -1.04 -22.77 20.59
CA LYS A 19 -0.56 -22.89 19.23
C LYS A 19 0.73 -22.06 19.07
N LEU A 20 1.77 -22.69 18.54
CA LEU A 20 3.02 -22.00 18.27
C LEU A 20 2.83 -20.99 17.14
N ALA A 21 3.09 -19.72 17.41
CA ALA A 21 3.03 -18.65 16.44
C ALA A 21 4.20 -17.70 16.61
N ALA A 22 4.63 -17.04 15.54
CA ALA A 22 5.75 -16.11 15.58
C ALA A 22 5.44 -14.84 14.79
N GLY A 23 6.02 -13.74 15.25
CA GLY A 23 6.10 -12.49 14.50
C GLY A 23 7.46 -12.37 13.83
N ILE A 24 7.47 -12.03 12.54
CA ILE A 24 8.68 -11.85 11.77
C ILE A 24 8.74 -10.39 11.30
N ASP A 25 9.79 -9.71 11.70
CA ASP A 25 10.19 -8.44 11.10
C ASP A 25 11.14 -8.73 9.93
N LEU A 26 10.61 -8.61 8.70
CA LEU A 26 11.39 -8.74 7.48
C LEU A 26 11.97 -7.38 7.09
N GLY A 27 13.08 -7.00 7.70
CA GLY A 27 13.71 -5.70 7.46
C GLY A 27 14.58 -5.66 6.20
N THR A 28 14.88 -4.45 5.72
CA THR A 28 15.75 -4.24 4.55
C THR A 28 17.18 -4.69 4.83
N THR A 29 17.72 -4.32 5.98
CA THR A 29 19.12 -4.61 6.39
C THR A 29 19.20 -5.80 7.33
N ASN A 30 18.28 -5.85 8.29
CA ASN A 30 18.23 -6.87 9.35
C ASN A 30 16.80 -7.38 9.48
N SER A 31 16.68 -8.67 9.77
CA SER A 31 15.40 -9.32 10.05
C SER A 31 15.45 -10.02 11.40
N LEU A 32 14.29 -10.10 12.05
CA LEU A 32 14.16 -10.71 13.38
C LEU A 32 12.90 -11.57 13.45
N VAL A 33 12.89 -12.50 14.38
CA VAL A 33 11.70 -13.29 14.70
C VAL A 33 11.49 -13.25 16.22
N ALA A 34 10.24 -13.08 16.63
CA ALA A 34 9.83 -13.05 18.03
C ALA A 34 8.61 -13.94 18.27
N SER A 35 8.44 -14.37 19.49
CA SER A 35 7.25 -15.14 19.91
C SER A 35 6.94 -14.84 21.37
N VAL A 36 5.69 -15.09 21.77
CA VAL A 36 5.26 -15.02 23.17
C VAL A 36 5.61 -16.34 23.86
N ARG A 37 6.40 -16.24 24.93
CA ARG A 37 6.81 -17.38 25.76
C ARG A 37 6.53 -17.06 27.22
N SER A 38 5.77 -17.93 27.89
CA SER A 38 5.39 -17.73 29.30
C SER A 38 4.74 -16.36 29.60
N GLY A 39 4.03 -15.79 28.61
CA GLY A 39 3.35 -14.50 28.73
C GLY A 39 4.16 -13.30 28.23
N ASP A 40 5.47 -13.45 28.04
CA ASP A 40 6.35 -12.38 27.58
C ASP A 40 6.73 -12.56 26.10
N ALA A 41 6.64 -11.49 25.33
CA ALA A 41 7.11 -11.46 23.95
C ALA A 41 8.61 -11.19 23.90
N THR A 42 9.35 -12.07 23.27
CA THR A 42 10.82 -11.96 23.16
C THR A 42 11.29 -12.34 21.76
N THR A 43 12.37 -11.71 21.32
CA THR A 43 13.08 -12.11 20.11
C THR A 43 13.76 -13.47 20.31
N LEU A 44 13.81 -14.26 19.23
CA LEU A 44 14.40 -15.60 19.27
C LEU A 44 15.82 -15.56 18.71
N ASN A 45 16.76 -16.05 19.50
CA ASN A 45 18.18 -16.00 19.18
C ASN A 45 18.61 -17.20 18.32
N ASP A 46 19.70 -17.01 17.57
CA ASP A 46 20.43 -18.11 16.93
C ASP A 46 21.30 -18.87 17.97
N GLU A 47 22.01 -19.90 17.51
CA GLU A 47 22.89 -20.71 18.35
C GLU A 47 24.04 -19.92 19.01
N GLN A 48 24.37 -18.74 18.45
CA GLN A 48 25.38 -17.82 18.96
C GLN A 48 24.81 -16.74 19.87
N GLY A 49 23.53 -16.80 20.20
CA GLY A 49 22.83 -15.85 21.07
C GLY A 49 22.48 -14.52 20.40
N ARG A 50 22.44 -14.44 19.07
CA ARG A 50 22.13 -13.21 18.32
C ARG A 50 20.67 -13.21 17.90
N SER A 51 19.93 -12.17 18.22
CA SER A 51 18.53 -11.98 17.79
C SER A 51 18.43 -11.57 16.30
N ILE A 52 19.35 -10.73 15.85
CA ILE A 52 19.38 -10.17 14.49
C ILE A 52 19.85 -11.25 13.49
N LEU A 53 19.18 -11.30 12.33
CA LEU A 53 19.61 -12.00 11.14
C LEU A 53 19.84 -10.96 10.04
N PRO A 54 21.07 -10.72 9.55
CA PRO A 54 21.26 -9.86 8.39
C PRO A 54 20.43 -10.33 7.19
N SER A 55 19.71 -9.41 6.56
CA SER A 55 18.85 -9.69 5.38
C SER A 55 19.71 -9.86 4.12
N VAL A 56 20.60 -10.84 4.16
CA VAL A 56 21.61 -11.13 3.14
C VAL A 56 21.54 -12.61 2.76
N VAL A 57 21.52 -12.89 1.46
CA VAL A 57 21.55 -14.25 0.91
C VAL A 57 22.70 -14.36 -0.08
N ASN A 58 23.54 -15.36 0.08
CA ASN A 58 24.59 -15.70 -0.88
C ASN A 58 24.25 -17.01 -1.59
N TYR A 59 24.31 -16.97 -2.91
CA TYR A 59 24.13 -18.12 -3.80
C TYR A 59 25.50 -18.55 -4.34
N SER A 60 26.27 -19.32 -3.57
CA SER A 60 27.51 -19.92 -4.06
C SER A 60 27.25 -21.18 -4.87
N ALA A 61 28.24 -21.66 -5.63
CA ALA A 61 28.09 -22.86 -6.45
C ALA A 61 27.69 -24.13 -5.66
N GLU A 62 28.04 -24.18 -4.38
CA GLU A 62 27.84 -25.35 -3.53
C GLU A 62 26.63 -25.25 -2.60
N SER A 63 26.26 -24.03 -2.17
CA SER A 63 25.23 -23.83 -1.16
C SER A 63 24.62 -22.45 -1.19
N THR A 64 23.37 -22.35 -0.72
CA THR A 64 22.72 -21.09 -0.35
C THR A 64 22.91 -20.86 1.14
N VAL A 65 23.43 -19.70 1.52
CA VAL A 65 23.59 -19.30 2.93
C VAL A 65 22.92 -17.97 3.19
N VAL A 66 22.41 -17.78 4.41
CA VAL A 66 21.64 -16.59 4.81
C VAL A 66 22.26 -15.98 6.07
N GLY A 67 22.20 -14.67 6.19
CA GLY A 67 22.60 -13.96 7.38
C GLY A 67 24.09 -13.63 7.44
N TYR A 68 24.71 -13.83 8.59
CA TYR A 68 26.10 -13.42 8.84
C TYR A 68 27.10 -14.10 7.90
N ASP A 69 26.92 -15.38 7.62
CA ASP A 69 27.82 -16.14 6.74
C ASP A 69 27.69 -15.65 5.27
N ALA A 70 26.48 -15.27 4.86
CA ALA A 70 26.27 -14.63 3.56
C ALA A 70 26.92 -13.23 3.52
N LYS A 71 26.76 -12.45 4.58
CA LYS A 71 27.34 -11.10 4.71
C LYS A 71 28.86 -11.13 4.61
N ALA A 72 29.52 -12.13 5.21
CA ALA A 72 30.96 -12.31 5.12
C ALA A 72 31.48 -12.55 3.70
N LYS A 73 30.64 -13.09 2.80
CA LYS A 73 30.98 -13.33 1.39
C LYS A 73 30.74 -12.12 0.47
N ALA A 74 30.06 -11.08 0.95
CA ALA A 74 29.62 -9.95 0.14
C ALA A 74 30.78 -9.20 -0.57
N GLU A 75 31.95 -9.14 0.05
CA GLU A 75 33.12 -8.48 -0.53
C GLU A 75 33.77 -9.31 -1.66
N PHE A 76 33.70 -10.63 -1.56
CA PHE A 76 34.37 -11.55 -2.47
C PHE A 76 33.44 -12.04 -3.61
N GLU A 77 32.15 -12.12 -3.32
CA GLU A 77 31.12 -12.61 -4.27
C GLU A 77 29.96 -11.61 -4.38
N PRO A 78 30.20 -10.32 -4.72
CA PRO A 78 29.18 -9.27 -4.67
C PRO A 78 27.99 -9.53 -5.63
N GLU A 79 28.24 -10.13 -6.81
CA GLU A 79 27.19 -10.44 -7.78
C GLU A 79 26.25 -11.57 -7.34
N ASN A 80 26.72 -12.46 -6.46
CA ASN A 80 25.98 -13.61 -5.95
C ASN A 80 25.48 -13.41 -4.51
N THR A 81 25.80 -12.28 -3.89
CA THR A 81 25.39 -11.96 -2.51
C THR A 81 24.37 -10.84 -2.54
N ILE A 82 23.11 -11.21 -2.39
CA ILE A 82 21.98 -10.28 -2.49
C ILE A 82 21.73 -9.64 -1.13
N ILE A 83 21.79 -8.33 -1.10
CA ILE A 83 21.58 -7.49 0.09
C ILE A 83 20.40 -6.54 -0.17
N SER A 84 19.63 -6.18 0.86
CA SER A 84 18.52 -5.22 0.79
C SER A 84 17.45 -5.60 -0.24
N VAL A 85 17.18 -6.90 -0.41
CA VAL A 85 16.23 -7.42 -1.40
C VAL A 85 14.83 -6.86 -1.25
N LYS A 86 14.42 -6.46 -0.04
CA LYS A 86 13.12 -5.85 0.26
C LYS A 86 12.84 -4.63 -0.62
N ARG A 87 13.86 -3.87 -1.03
CA ARG A 87 13.76 -2.74 -1.95
C ARG A 87 13.38 -3.12 -3.39
N LEU A 88 13.54 -4.39 -3.75
CA LEU A 88 13.32 -4.90 -5.10
C LEU A 88 11.95 -5.57 -5.25
N ILE A 89 11.29 -5.92 -4.14
CA ILE A 89 9.98 -6.58 -4.15
C ILE A 89 8.93 -5.66 -4.79
N GLY A 90 8.13 -6.19 -5.71
CA GLY A 90 7.02 -5.49 -6.35
C GLY A 90 7.45 -4.37 -7.32
N ARG A 91 8.74 -4.24 -7.64
CA ARG A 91 9.28 -3.22 -8.54
C ARG A 91 9.58 -3.77 -9.92
N SER A 92 9.46 -2.92 -10.95
CA SER A 92 9.92 -3.26 -12.29
C SER A 92 11.45 -3.15 -12.39
N LEU A 93 12.05 -3.88 -13.35
CA LEU A 93 13.48 -3.76 -13.60
C LEU A 93 13.89 -2.32 -13.95
N LYS A 94 13.05 -1.61 -14.70
CA LYS A 94 13.29 -0.21 -15.09
C LYS A 94 13.34 0.71 -13.87
N ASP A 95 12.42 0.54 -12.90
CA ASP A 95 12.42 1.33 -11.66
C ASP A 95 13.68 1.07 -10.84
N ILE A 96 14.07 -0.21 -10.72
CA ILE A 96 15.27 -0.60 -9.97
C ILE A 96 16.52 0.03 -10.58
N GLN A 97 16.69 -0.09 -11.90
CA GLN A 97 17.85 0.48 -12.60
C GLN A 97 17.90 2.01 -12.52
N SER A 98 16.74 2.66 -12.54
CA SER A 98 16.65 4.12 -12.40
C SER A 98 17.02 4.59 -10.99
N ARG A 99 16.62 3.85 -9.95
CA ARG A 99 16.82 4.24 -8.55
C ARG A 99 18.14 3.79 -7.96
N TYR A 100 18.61 2.62 -8.37
CA TYR A 100 19.80 1.95 -7.84
C TYR A 100 20.77 1.56 -8.97
N PRO A 101 21.32 2.54 -9.70
CA PRO A 101 22.16 2.26 -10.88
C PRO A 101 23.50 1.58 -10.54
N SER A 102 23.91 1.61 -9.26
CA SER A 102 25.19 1.06 -8.77
C SER A 102 25.09 -0.33 -8.15
N LEU A 103 23.95 -1.01 -8.24
CA LEU A 103 23.83 -2.38 -7.73
C LEU A 103 24.77 -3.33 -8.48
N PRO A 104 25.50 -4.21 -7.78
CA PRO A 104 26.49 -5.10 -8.40
C PRO A 104 25.88 -6.31 -9.11
N TYR A 105 24.54 -6.41 -9.15
CA TYR A 105 23.82 -7.58 -9.65
C TYR A 105 23.68 -7.58 -11.15
N ARG A 106 23.68 -8.76 -11.75
CA ARG A 106 23.29 -8.96 -13.14
C ARG A 106 21.80 -9.19 -13.22
N PHE A 107 21.12 -8.23 -13.84
CA PHE A 107 19.68 -8.31 -14.01
C PHE A 107 19.29 -8.81 -15.40
N LYS A 108 18.20 -9.56 -15.44
CA LYS A 108 17.46 -9.94 -16.64
C LYS A 108 16.00 -9.57 -16.44
N GLU A 109 15.35 -9.12 -17.47
CA GLU A 109 13.92 -8.86 -17.46
C GLU A 109 13.16 -10.16 -17.73
N SER A 110 12.13 -10.45 -16.93
CA SER A 110 11.20 -11.52 -17.18
C SER A 110 10.13 -11.11 -18.21
N ASP A 111 9.37 -12.04 -18.75
CA ASP A 111 8.32 -11.78 -19.76
C ASP A 111 7.24 -10.81 -19.27
N ASN A 112 7.08 -10.66 -17.95
CA ASN A 112 6.16 -9.75 -17.30
C ASN A 112 6.84 -8.49 -16.71
N GLY A 113 8.09 -8.20 -17.10
CA GLY A 113 8.83 -7.00 -16.73
C GLY A 113 9.38 -6.98 -15.30
N LEU A 114 9.26 -8.10 -14.56
CA LEU A 114 9.82 -8.23 -13.22
C LEU A 114 11.33 -8.46 -13.26
N PRO A 115 12.09 -7.98 -12.26
CA PRO A 115 13.52 -8.17 -12.19
C PRO A 115 13.86 -9.62 -11.88
N VAL A 116 14.85 -10.14 -12.57
CA VAL A 116 15.47 -11.44 -12.31
C VAL A 116 16.95 -11.24 -12.07
N LEU A 117 17.43 -11.72 -10.95
CA LEU A 117 18.83 -11.71 -10.52
C LEU A 117 19.52 -12.96 -11.05
N GLN A 118 20.54 -12.80 -11.87
CA GLN A 118 21.32 -13.91 -12.40
C GLN A 118 22.43 -14.27 -11.41
N THR A 119 22.36 -15.47 -10.84
CA THR A 119 23.34 -16.00 -9.89
C THR A 119 23.99 -17.27 -10.44
N VAL A 120 25.06 -17.73 -9.80
CA VAL A 120 25.70 -19.01 -10.18
C VAL A 120 24.81 -20.24 -9.96
N GLN A 121 23.76 -20.12 -9.13
CA GLN A 121 22.72 -21.13 -8.92
C GLN A 121 21.52 -20.98 -9.87
N GLY A 122 21.63 -20.13 -10.88
CA GLY A 122 20.55 -19.81 -11.80
C GLY A 122 19.82 -18.50 -11.48
N ASP A 123 18.74 -18.30 -12.19
CA ASP A 123 17.90 -17.10 -12.10
C ASP A 123 17.11 -17.10 -10.79
N LYS A 124 17.11 -15.97 -10.07
CA LYS A 124 16.36 -15.73 -8.83
C LYS A 124 15.56 -14.44 -8.94
N ASN A 125 14.32 -14.45 -8.48
CA ASN A 125 13.56 -13.20 -8.33
C ASN A 125 13.60 -12.69 -6.88
N PRO A 126 13.27 -11.41 -6.62
CA PRO A 126 13.31 -10.85 -5.26
C PRO A 126 12.40 -11.57 -4.26
N ILE A 127 11.30 -12.18 -4.71
CA ILE A 127 10.39 -12.95 -3.88
C ILE A 127 11.06 -14.24 -3.39
N GLU A 128 11.78 -14.96 -4.28
CA GLU A 128 12.53 -16.16 -3.91
C GLU A 128 13.66 -15.86 -2.93
N VAL A 129 14.39 -14.75 -3.13
CA VAL A 129 15.45 -14.32 -2.20
C VAL A 129 14.87 -13.97 -0.83
N SER A 130 13.72 -13.30 -0.78
CA SER A 130 13.01 -12.99 0.47
C SER A 130 12.49 -14.26 1.14
N ALA A 131 12.04 -15.25 0.38
CA ALA A 131 11.61 -16.55 0.88
C ALA A 131 12.76 -17.30 1.59
N ASP A 132 13.98 -17.21 1.09
CA ASP A 132 15.14 -17.82 1.76
C ASP A 132 15.42 -17.21 3.13
N ILE A 133 15.26 -15.87 3.28
CA ILE A 133 15.36 -15.18 4.58
C ILE A 133 14.25 -15.64 5.52
N LEU A 134 12.99 -15.64 5.04
CA LEU A 134 11.83 -16.05 5.83
C LEU A 134 11.92 -17.50 6.27
N LYS A 135 12.42 -18.38 5.40
CA LYS A 135 12.66 -19.79 5.73
C LYS A 135 13.68 -19.97 6.85
N ALA A 136 14.75 -19.17 6.84
CA ALA A 136 15.76 -19.20 7.90
C ALA A 136 15.18 -18.76 9.25
N LEU A 137 14.34 -17.71 9.27
CA LEU A 137 13.67 -17.22 10.47
C LEU A 137 12.59 -18.18 10.98
N GLY A 138 11.79 -18.75 10.07
CA GLY A 138 10.78 -19.77 10.41
C GLY A 138 11.42 -21.00 11.04
N LYS A 139 12.51 -21.51 10.44
CA LYS A 139 13.28 -22.62 11.01
C LYS A 139 13.83 -22.29 12.40
N ARG A 140 14.42 -21.11 12.60
CA ARG A 140 14.89 -20.64 13.92
C ARG A 140 13.76 -20.66 14.95
N ALA A 141 12.57 -20.20 14.56
CA ALA A 141 11.41 -20.17 15.45
C ALA A 141 10.96 -21.59 15.82
N GLU A 142 10.82 -22.50 14.85
CA GLU A 142 10.41 -23.88 15.07
C GLU A 142 11.39 -24.65 15.95
N GLU A 143 12.68 -24.49 15.71
CA GLU A 143 13.73 -25.12 16.53
C GLU A 143 13.73 -24.57 17.96
N THR A 144 13.56 -23.26 18.14
CA THR A 144 13.54 -22.61 19.46
C THR A 144 12.26 -22.96 20.24
N LEU A 145 11.12 -23.02 19.57
CA LEU A 145 9.82 -23.29 20.19
C LEU A 145 9.54 -24.78 20.32
N GLY A 146 10.27 -25.64 19.61
CA GLY A 146 10.19 -27.09 19.70
C GLY A 146 9.00 -27.71 18.95
N GLY A 147 8.48 -27.07 17.88
CA GLY A 147 7.38 -27.59 17.07
C GLY A 147 7.10 -26.73 15.85
N GLU A 148 6.18 -27.20 15.00
CA GLU A 148 5.75 -26.49 13.79
C GLU A 148 4.92 -25.25 14.15
N LEU A 149 5.10 -24.18 13.40
CA LEU A 149 4.34 -22.94 13.56
C LEU A 149 2.93 -23.10 12.97
N ALA A 150 1.89 -22.81 13.77
CA ALA A 150 0.52 -22.70 13.31
C ALA A 150 0.36 -21.53 12.31
N GLY A 151 1.19 -20.51 12.44
CA GLY A 151 1.26 -19.39 11.51
C GLY A 151 2.17 -18.27 11.98
N VAL A 152 2.37 -17.29 11.10
CA VAL A 152 3.23 -16.13 11.33
C VAL A 152 2.53 -14.83 11.01
N VAL A 153 2.87 -13.77 11.73
CA VAL A 153 2.62 -12.38 11.34
C VAL A 153 3.92 -11.83 10.76
N ILE A 154 3.87 -11.24 9.58
CA ILE A 154 5.03 -10.65 8.93
C ILE A 154 4.82 -9.14 8.82
N THR A 155 5.84 -8.35 9.19
CA THR A 155 5.73 -6.91 9.11
C THR A 155 6.15 -6.36 7.74
N VAL A 156 5.50 -5.28 7.37
CA VAL A 156 5.76 -4.53 6.14
C VAL A 156 5.73 -3.03 6.44
N PRO A 157 6.47 -2.19 5.71
CA PRO A 157 6.33 -0.74 5.80
C PRO A 157 4.90 -0.31 5.54
N ALA A 158 4.44 0.74 6.23
CA ALA A 158 3.08 1.26 6.07
C ALA A 158 2.80 1.73 4.63
N TYR A 159 3.84 2.17 3.91
CA TYR A 159 3.80 2.65 2.53
C TYR A 159 3.90 1.54 1.47
N PHE A 160 4.02 0.28 1.88
CA PHE A 160 4.00 -0.81 0.89
C PHE A 160 2.68 -0.79 0.13
N ASP A 161 2.80 -0.74 -1.19
CA ASP A 161 1.67 -0.91 -2.09
C ASP A 161 1.23 -2.39 -2.20
N ASP A 162 0.15 -2.61 -2.91
CA ASP A 162 -0.43 -3.96 -3.06
C ASP A 162 0.56 -4.96 -3.69
N ALA A 163 1.44 -4.50 -4.61
CA ALA A 163 2.44 -5.36 -5.25
C ALA A 163 3.48 -5.84 -4.25
N GLN A 164 3.97 -4.94 -3.41
CA GLN A 164 4.96 -5.24 -2.39
C GLN A 164 4.37 -6.14 -1.29
N ARG A 165 3.13 -5.88 -0.87
CA ARG A 165 2.39 -6.71 0.10
C ARG A 165 2.15 -8.12 -0.43
N ALA A 166 1.64 -8.26 -1.67
CA ALA A 166 1.45 -9.55 -2.29
C ALA A 166 2.77 -10.30 -2.48
N GLY A 167 3.83 -9.61 -2.93
CA GLY A 167 5.16 -10.20 -3.07
C GLY A 167 5.71 -10.72 -1.73
N THR A 168 5.48 -10.00 -0.62
CA THR A 168 5.86 -10.45 0.72
C THR A 168 5.07 -11.70 1.15
N LYS A 169 3.77 -11.74 0.87
CA LYS A 169 2.91 -12.91 1.16
C LYS A 169 3.31 -14.13 0.31
N ASP A 170 3.64 -13.90 -0.98
CA ASP A 170 4.13 -14.97 -1.87
C ASP A 170 5.49 -15.50 -1.41
N ALA A 171 6.39 -14.64 -0.93
CA ALA A 171 7.67 -15.05 -0.35
C ALA A 171 7.48 -15.95 0.89
N ALA A 172 6.56 -15.60 1.77
CA ALA A 172 6.22 -16.43 2.93
C ALA A 172 5.65 -17.79 2.53
N LYS A 173 4.77 -17.81 1.53
CA LYS A 173 4.20 -19.06 0.98
C LYS A 173 5.30 -19.95 0.37
N LEU A 174 6.25 -19.38 -0.37
CA LEU A 174 7.40 -20.10 -0.90
C LEU A 174 8.33 -20.63 0.22
N ALA A 175 8.41 -19.92 1.34
CA ALA A 175 9.13 -20.36 2.54
C ALA A 175 8.41 -21.48 3.30
N GLY A 176 7.18 -21.84 2.92
CA GLY A 176 6.35 -22.83 3.61
C GLY A 176 5.64 -22.30 4.86
N LEU A 177 5.58 -20.98 5.05
CA LEU A 177 4.97 -20.34 6.21
C LEU A 177 3.50 -20.00 5.94
N HIS A 178 2.64 -20.27 6.94
CA HIS A 178 1.25 -19.83 6.92
C HIS A 178 1.15 -18.40 7.45
N VAL A 179 0.78 -17.46 6.61
CA VAL A 179 0.62 -16.04 7.00
C VAL A 179 -0.73 -15.83 7.65
N LEU A 180 -0.73 -15.50 8.94
CA LEU A 180 -1.92 -15.09 9.69
C LEU A 180 -2.33 -13.67 9.32
N ARG A 181 -1.34 -12.78 9.16
CA ARG A 181 -1.53 -11.37 8.79
C ARG A 181 -0.22 -10.76 8.29
N LEU A 182 -0.32 -9.80 7.36
CA LEU A 182 0.69 -8.77 7.16
C LEU A 182 0.36 -7.59 8.07
N LEU A 183 1.34 -7.10 8.82
CA LEU A 183 1.17 -6.04 9.79
C LEU A 183 2.11 -4.88 9.46
N ASN A 184 1.61 -3.64 9.51
CA ASN A 184 2.48 -2.50 9.28
C ASN A 184 3.51 -2.35 10.42
N GLU A 185 4.76 -2.08 10.08
CA GLU A 185 5.87 -1.94 11.03
C GLU A 185 5.57 -0.93 12.15
N PRO A 186 5.04 0.29 11.87
CA PRO A 186 4.71 1.21 12.94
C PRO A 186 3.53 0.74 13.80
N THR A 187 2.60 -0.01 13.24
CA THR A 187 1.51 -0.61 14.02
C THR A 187 2.04 -1.71 14.95
N ALA A 188 2.96 -2.54 14.48
CA ALA A 188 3.65 -3.52 15.33
C ALA A 188 4.41 -2.83 16.47
N ALA A 189 5.13 -1.76 16.18
CA ALA A 189 5.81 -0.96 17.20
C ALA A 189 4.84 -0.41 18.24
N ALA A 190 3.70 0.13 17.83
CA ALA A 190 2.67 0.63 18.72
C ALA A 190 2.11 -0.46 19.65
N ILE A 191 1.94 -1.68 19.16
CA ILE A 191 1.51 -2.83 19.96
C ILE A 191 2.53 -3.12 21.06
N ALA A 192 3.82 -3.13 20.73
CA ALA A 192 4.87 -3.38 21.72
C ALA A 192 4.91 -2.31 22.82
N TYR A 193 4.66 -1.05 22.48
CA TYR A 193 4.65 0.06 23.43
C TYR A 193 3.32 0.24 24.18
N GLY A 194 2.20 0.01 23.53
CA GLY A 194 0.87 0.34 24.05
C GLY A 194 0.35 -0.61 25.13
N LEU A 195 0.83 -1.84 25.17
CA LEU A 195 0.38 -2.84 26.14
C LEU A 195 0.81 -2.54 27.58
N ASP A 196 1.92 -1.82 27.78
CA ASP A 196 2.49 -1.58 29.10
C ASP A 196 2.11 -0.21 29.69
N SER A 197 1.63 0.76 28.87
CA SER A 197 1.52 2.15 29.33
C SER A 197 0.13 2.56 29.82
N GLY A 198 -0.95 1.92 29.36
CA GLY A 198 -2.32 2.34 29.66
C GLY A 198 -2.63 3.79 29.27
N GLN A 199 -1.77 4.41 28.45
CA GLN A 199 -1.90 5.80 27.99
C GLN A 199 -2.98 5.92 26.93
N GLU A 200 -3.77 7.01 27.01
CA GLU A 200 -4.71 7.40 25.98
C GLU A 200 -4.21 8.68 25.31
N GLY A 201 -4.33 8.77 23.98
CA GLY A 201 -3.96 9.97 23.25
C GLY A 201 -3.36 9.67 21.86
N VAL A 202 -2.79 10.70 21.25
CA VAL A 202 -2.18 10.60 19.93
C VAL A 202 -0.66 10.41 20.08
N ILE A 203 -0.11 9.45 19.37
CA ILE A 203 1.32 9.22 19.27
C ILE A 203 1.78 9.23 17.82
N ALA A 204 3.04 9.58 17.60
CA ALA A 204 3.71 9.42 16.32
C ALA A 204 4.71 8.27 16.42
N VAL A 205 4.68 7.37 15.45
CA VAL A 205 5.70 6.33 15.30
C VAL A 205 6.58 6.69 14.11
N TYR A 206 7.82 7.04 14.39
CA TYR A 206 8.84 7.42 13.43
C TYR A 206 9.79 6.25 13.23
N ASP A 207 9.63 5.54 12.12
CA ASP A 207 10.43 4.37 11.77
C ASP A 207 11.41 4.70 10.66
N LEU A 208 12.69 4.73 10.98
CA LEU A 208 13.77 4.90 10.02
C LEU A 208 14.68 3.69 10.06
N GLY A 209 14.40 2.77 9.15
CA GLY A 209 15.16 1.54 8.97
C GLY A 209 16.42 1.72 8.11
N GLY A 210 16.95 0.60 7.63
CA GLY A 210 18.08 0.61 6.69
C GLY A 210 17.69 1.13 5.31
N GLY A 211 16.48 0.84 4.85
CA GLY A 211 16.07 1.15 3.47
C GLY A 211 14.77 1.90 3.31
N THR A 212 14.00 2.03 4.35
CA THR A 212 12.68 2.67 4.32
C THR A 212 12.52 3.65 5.46
N PHE A 213 11.71 4.66 5.24
CA PHE A 213 11.22 5.58 6.26
C PHE A 213 9.71 5.53 6.29
N ASP A 214 9.15 5.36 7.47
CA ASP A 214 7.71 5.37 7.72
C ASP A 214 7.38 6.28 8.90
N ILE A 215 6.27 7.00 8.78
CA ILE A 215 5.65 7.76 9.87
C ILE A 215 4.18 7.37 9.97
N SER A 216 3.72 7.06 11.17
CA SER A 216 2.31 6.82 11.45
C SER A 216 1.85 7.67 12.61
N ILE A 217 0.68 8.26 12.46
CA ILE A 217 -0.04 8.98 13.52
C ILE A 217 -1.12 8.04 14.03
N LEU A 218 -1.05 7.69 15.30
CA LEU A 218 -1.91 6.70 15.94
C LEU A 218 -2.68 7.34 17.09
N ARG A 219 -3.96 6.97 17.24
CA ARG A 219 -4.73 7.23 18.46
C ARG A 219 -4.76 5.96 19.30
N LEU A 220 -4.38 6.09 20.56
CA LEU A 220 -4.44 5.02 21.56
C LEU A 220 -5.61 5.28 22.50
N SER A 221 -6.51 4.32 22.66
CA SER A 221 -7.59 4.34 23.64
C SER A 221 -7.94 2.92 24.08
N LYS A 222 -7.76 2.62 25.37
CA LYS A 222 -8.16 1.36 26.04
C LYS A 222 -8.07 0.08 25.20
N GLY A 223 -6.87 -0.23 24.69
CA GLY A 223 -6.63 -1.44 23.91
C GLY A 223 -7.04 -1.35 22.43
N VAL A 224 -7.52 -0.19 21.99
CA VAL A 224 -7.81 0.06 20.57
C VAL A 224 -6.72 0.95 19.98
N PHE A 225 -6.11 0.48 18.89
CA PHE A 225 -5.14 1.22 18.11
C PHE A 225 -5.81 1.66 16.80
N GLU A 226 -6.03 2.96 16.67
CA GLU A 226 -6.55 3.56 15.45
C GLU A 226 -5.41 4.28 14.72
N VAL A 227 -5.11 3.86 13.49
CA VAL A 227 -4.15 4.57 12.64
C VAL A 227 -4.90 5.71 11.96
N LEU A 228 -4.57 6.95 12.33
CA LEU A 228 -5.20 8.15 11.77
C LEU A 228 -4.65 8.50 10.40
N ALA A 229 -3.34 8.40 10.23
CA ALA A 229 -2.67 8.63 8.96
C ALA A 229 -1.31 7.94 8.92
N THR A 230 -0.83 7.65 7.71
CA THR A 230 0.51 7.13 7.44
C THR A 230 1.19 7.96 6.36
N GLY A 231 2.51 8.01 6.42
CA GLY A 231 3.36 8.64 5.42
C GLY A 231 4.73 7.98 5.40
N GLY A 232 5.57 8.27 4.41
CA GLY A 232 6.92 7.71 4.38
C GLY A 232 7.62 7.83 3.04
N ASP A 233 8.70 7.08 2.90
CA ASP A 233 9.52 6.95 1.69
C ASP A 233 10.17 5.55 1.66
N SER A 234 9.73 4.67 0.76
CA SER A 234 10.23 3.29 0.65
C SER A 234 11.63 3.18 0.03
N ALA A 235 12.25 4.30 -0.28
CA ALA A 235 13.60 4.39 -0.85
C ALA A 235 14.51 5.34 -0.07
N LEU A 236 14.22 5.57 1.21
CA LEU A 236 15.03 6.41 2.09
C LEU A 236 15.29 5.69 3.41
N GLY A 237 16.56 5.51 3.76
CA GLY A 237 16.96 4.84 5.01
C GLY A 237 18.46 4.98 5.29
N GLY A 238 18.93 4.18 6.25
CA GLY A 238 20.33 4.17 6.67
C GLY A 238 21.32 3.79 5.58
N ASP A 239 20.88 2.97 4.60
CA ASP A 239 21.71 2.61 3.44
C ASP A 239 22.01 3.82 2.56
N ASP A 240 21.08 4.80 2.47
CA ASP A 240 21.30 6.03 1.73
C ASP A 240 22.30 6.94 2.44
N PHE A 241 22.30 6.92 3.80
CA PHE A 241 23.34 7.56 4.59
C PHE A 241 24.70 6.94 4.32
N ASP A 242 24.77 5.60 4.26
CA ASP A 242 26.01 4.88 3.98
C ASP A 242 26.56 5.20 2.58
N HIS A 243 25.70 5.27 1.57
CA HIS A 243 26.11 5.64 0.22
C HIS A 243 26.67 7.07 0.13
N LEU A 244 25.97 8.06 0.70
CA LEU A 244 26.45 9.43 0.74
C LEU A 244 27.80 9.54 1.45
N PHE A 245 27.95 8.80 2.54
CA PHE A 245 29.19 8.83 3.30
C PHE A 245 30.32 8.05 2.61
N ALA A 246 30.00 6.96 1.91
CA ALA A 246 30.97 6.26 1.07
C ALA A 246 31.49 7.13 -0.07
N ASP A 247 30.62 7.88 -0.74
CA ASP A 247 31.00 8.84 -1.78
C ASP A 247 31.93 9.92 -1.23
N TYR A 248 31.63 10.45 -0.04
CA TYR A 248 32.48 11.39 0.66
C TYR A 248 33.86 10.79 0.98
N LEU A 249 33.91 9.56 1.52
CA LEU A 249 35.17 8.86 1.80
C LEU A 249 35.98 8.58 0.55
N MET A 250 35.31 8.24 -0.54
CA MET A 250 35.93 8.04 -1.87
C MET A 250 36.63 9.32 -2.36
N GLU A 251 35.94 10.46 -2.22
CA GLU A 251 36.48 11.78 -2.58
C GLU A 251 37.68 12.16 -1.72
N GLN A 252 37.58 11.98 -0.38
CA GLN A 252 38.67 12.26 0.56
C GLN A 252 39.90 11.40 0.29
N ALA A 253 39.70 10.14 -0.09
CA ALA A 253 40.77 9.21 -0.45
C ALA A 253 41.34 9.43 -1.86
N GLY A 254 40.79 10.36 -2.65
CA GLY A 254 41.22 10.64 -4.01
C GLY A 254 41.01 9.47 -4.98
N LEU A 255 39.99 8.65 -4.74
CA LEU A 255 39.67 7.50 -5.59
C LEU A 255 38.81 7.95 -6.78
N GLU A 256 39.10 7.43 -7.96
CA GLU A 256 38.34 7.70 -9.19
C GLU A 256 37.25 6.64 -9.40
N ALA A 257 36.05 7.10 -9.76
CA ALA A 257 34.95 6.22 -10.16
C ALA A 257 35.12 5.75 -11.64
N PRO A 258 34.59 4.57 -12.03
CA PRO A 258 33.92 3.60 -11.18
C PRO A 258 34.90 2.67 -10.43
N LEU A 259 34.57 2.37 -9.17
CA LEU A 259 35.28 1.32 -8.43
C LEU A 259 34.85 -0.08 -8.89
N SER A 260 35.69 -1.09 -8.68
CA SER A 260 35.24 -2.48 -8.82
C SER A 260 34.13 -2.82 -7.82
N ALA A 261 33.29 -3.79 -8.14
CA ALA A 261 32.20 -4.21 -7.26
C ALA A 261 32.69 -4.60 -5.85
N GLU A 262 33.84 -5.25 -5.76
CA GLU A 262 34.50 -5.61 -4.49
C GLU A 262 34.91 -4.37 -3.70
N LYS A 263 35.62 -3.42 -4.35
CA LYS A 263 36.05 -2.18 -3.69
C LYS A 263 34.86 -1.32 -3.26
N ASN A 264 33.82 -1.24 -4.08
CA ASN A 264 32.62 -0.50 -3.74
C ASN A 264 31.95 -1.10 -2.50
N ARG A 265 31.83 -2.41 -2.42
CA ARG A 265 31.29 -3.11 -1.25
C ARG A 265 32.14 -2.90 0.00
N ALA A 266 33.46 -3.00 -0.11
CA ALA A 266 34.37 -2.77 0.99
C ALA A 266 34.28 -1.32 1.50
N LEU A 267 34.17 -0.35 0.62
CA LEU A 267 33.98 1.06 0.97
C LEU A 267 32.66 1.31 1.71
N LEU A 268 31.57 0.70 1.24
CA LEU A 268 30.27 0.76 1.95
C LEU A 268 30.36 0.13 3.34
N ASN A 269 31.07 -0.99 3.51
CA ASN A 269 31.27 -1.58 4.83
C ASN A 269 32.03 -0.65 5.77
N ILE A 270 33.06 0.05 5.26
CA ILE A 270 33.81 1.07 6.03
C ILE A 270 32.85 2.22 6.43
N ALA A 271 32.07 2.73 5.49
CA ALA A 271 31.10 3.79 5.74
C ALA A 271 30.06 3.40 6.80
N THR A 272 29.46 2.20 6.67
CA THR A 272 28.49 1.67 7.64
C THR A 272 29.09 1.51 9.03
N ALA A 273 30.30 0.93 9.12
CA ALA A 273 30.98 0.75 10.42
C ALA A 273 31.29 2.09 11.08
N THR A 274 31.72 3.09 10.28
CA THR A 274 32.00 4.44 10.78
C THR A 274 30.74 5.16 11.24
N LYS A 275 29.63 5.07 10.47
CA LYS A 275 28.31 5.58 10.86
C LYS A 275 27.87 5.03 12.21
N ILE A 276 28.00 3.72 12.40
CA ILE A 276 27.64 3.07 13.67
C ILE A 276 28.50 3.62 14.81
N ALA A 277 29.81 3.78 14.60
CA ALA A 277 30.72 4.31 15.60
C ALA A 277 30.37 5.76 16.02
N PHE A 278 29.82 6.57 15.13
CA PHE A 278 29.35 7.94 15.45
C PHE A 278 28.17 7.98 16.43
N SER A 279 27.52 6.87 16.71
CA SER A 279 26.52 6.81 17.79
C SER A 279 27.14 7.03 19.18
N GLU A 280 28.44 6.74 19.33
CA GLU A 280 29.16 6.80 20.59
C GLU A 280 30.39 7.73 20.58
N GLN A 281 30.92 8.03 19.38
CA GLN A 281 32.16 8.78 19.18
C GLN A 281 31.94 10.02 18.34
N ASP A 282 32.67 11.10 18.61
CA ASP A 282 32.62 12.34 17.83
C ASP A 282 33.56 12.31 16.61
N SER A 283 34.56 11.43 16.63
CA SER A 283 35.52 11.27 15.54
C SER A 283 36.00 9.82 15.44
N VAL A 284 36.27 9.38 14.23
CA VAL A 284 36.73 8.00 13.94
C VAL A 284 37.91 8.07 12.96
N GLU A 285 38.95 7.29 13.23
CA GLU A 285 40.03 7.05 12.28
C GLU A 285 39.58 5.98 11.27
N VAL A 286 39.71 6.27 9.99
CA VAL A 286 39.34 5.37 8.90
C VAL A 286 40.56 5.07 8.01
N ASP A 287 40.61 3.86 7.49
CA ASP A 287 41.58 3.44 6.46
C ASP A 287 40.77 3.04 5.20
N VAL A 288 40.90 3.83 4.16
CA VAL A 288 40.21 3.61 2.87
C VAL A 288 41.27 3.22 1.85
N PHE A 289 41.53 1.92 1.71
CA PHE A 289 42.49 1.34 0.76
C PHE A 289 43.90 1.95 0.84
N GLY A 290 44.35 2.25 2.07
CA GLY A 290 45.66 2.81 2.37
C GLY A 290 45.66 4.34 2.58
N TRP A 291 44.57 5.04 2.26
CA TRP A 291 44.37 6.40 2.74
C TRP A 291 43.90 6.37 4.20
N LYS A 292 44.61 7.08 5.07
CA LYS A 292 44.25 7.19 6.49
C LYS A 292 43.85 8.60 6.83
N GLY A 293 42.67 8.75 7.42
CA GLY A 293 42.13 10.04 7.79
C GLY A 293 41.26 9.96 9.04
N THR A 294 41.07 11.09 9.69
CA THR A 294 40.11 11.25 10.79
C THR A 294 38.85 11.90 10.24
N VAL A 295 37.72 11.27 10.41
CA VAL A 295 36.41 11.81 10.04
C VAL A 295 35.59 12.11 11.28
N THR A 296 34.77 13.16 11.21
CA THR A 296 33.97 13.62 12.35
C THR A 296 32.50 13.36 12.15
N ARG A 297 31.77 13.24 13.28
CA ARG A 297 30.31 13.13 13.27
C ARG A 297 29.65 14.34 12.59
N GLU A 298 30.16 15.55 12.82
CA GLU A 298 29.64 16.78 12.21
C GLU A 298 29.71 16.71 10.68
N GLN A 299 30.81 16.24 10.10
CA GLN A 299 30.95 16.05 8.65
C GLN A 299 29.92 15.05 8.12
N PHE A 300 29.71 13.95 8.81
CA PHE A 300 28.69 12.97 8.46
C PHE A 300 27.26 13.55 8.57
N GLU A 301 26.94 14.24 9.66
CA GLU A 301 25.63 14.83 9.90
C GLU A 301 25.27 15.89 8.86
N ASP A 302 26.21 16.69 8.42
CA ASP A 302 26.01 17.69 7.37
C ASP A 302 25.64 17.04 6.02
N LEU A 303 26.25 15.89 5.70
CA LEU A 303 25.93 15.13 4.50
C LEU A 303 24.50 14.58 4.51
N ILE A 304 24.06 14.03 5.63
CA ILE A 304 22.74 13.36 5.74
C ILE A 304 21.61 14.33 6.06
N ARG A 305 21.89 15.55 6.53
CA ARG A 305 20.88 16.55 6.94
C ARG A 305 19.78 16.79 5.88
N PRO A 306 20.06 16.86 4.56
CA PRO A 306 19.01 16.97 3.54
C PRO A 306 18.06 15.77 3.51
N LEU A 307 18.55 14.55 3.75
CA LEU A 307 17.72 13.35 3.79
C LEU A 307 16.83 13.35 5.05
N VAL A 308 17.36 13.72 6.20
CA VAL A 308 16.57 13.86 7.43
C VAL A 308 15.47 14.91 7.27
N LYS A 309 15.74 16.05 6.60
CA LYS A 309 14.70 17.04 6.27
C LYS A 309 13.57 16.47 5.42
N LYS A 310 13.86 15.54 4.49
CA LYS A 310 12.81 14.89 3.70
C LYS A 310 11.87 14.07 4.58
N THR A 311 12.38 13.37 5.60
CA THR A 311 11.53 12.61 6.53
C THR A 311 10.58 13.54 7.29
N LEU A 312 11.06 14.71 7.74
CA LEU A 312 10.22 15.71 8.42
C LEU A 312 9.11 16.31 7.53
N MET A 313 9.34 16.37 6.20
CA MET A 313 8.27 16.77 5.27
C MET A 313 7.14 15.73 5.23
N SER A 314 7.49 14.44 5.28
CA SER A 314 6.50 13.36 5.37
C SER A 314 5.76 13.38 6.72
N CYS A 315 6.47 13.69 7.84
CA CYS A 315 5.84 13.89 9.14
C CYS A 315 4.79 15.00 9.12
N ARG A 316 5.14 16.16 8.54
CA ARG A 316 4.20 17.30 8.41
C ARG A 316 2.96 16.93 7.60
N ARG A 317 3.13 16.14 6.54
CA ARG A 317 2.00 15.66 5.72
C ARG A 317 1.12 14.70 6.50
N ALA A 318 1.70 13.72 7.17
CA ALA A 318 0.96 12.75 7.96
C ALA A 318 0.16 13.42 9.08
N LEU A 319 0.70 14.41 9.78
CA LEU A 319 -0.02 15.22 10.77
C LEU A 319 -1.20 15.94 10.15
N LYS A 320 -1.00 16.59 8.99
CA LYS A 320 -2.08 17.26 8.26
C LYS A 320 -3.18 16.28 7.82
N ASP A 321 -2.79 15.10 7.34
CA ASP A 321 -3.75 14.07 6.91
C ASP A 321 -4.54 13.47 8.09
N ALA A 322 -3.93 13.45 9.28
CA ALA A 322 -4.56 13.02 10.53
C ALA A 322 -5.45 14.10 11.18
N ASP A 323 -5.42 15.35 10.68
CA ASP A 323 -6.03 16.52 11.32
C ASP A 323 -5.53 16.68 12.78
N VAL A 324 -4.21 16.60 12.96
CA VAL A 324 -3.51 16.67 14.25
C VAL A 324 -2.38 17.69 14.15
N GLU A 325 -2.27 18.59 15.12
CA GLU A 325 -1.12 19.47 15.26
C GLU A 325 0.05 18.76 15.99
N ALA A 326 1.29 19.19 15.73
CA ALA A 326 2.47 18.55 16.30
C ALA A 326 2.46 18.55 17.85
N GLU A 327 1.88 19.61 18.45
CA GLU A 327 1.75 19.80 19.89
C GLU A 327 0.75 18.82 20.55
N GLU A 328 -0.20 18.28 19.78
CA GLU A 328 -1.19 17.29 20.24
C GLU A 328 -0.60 15.88 20.32
N VAL A 329 0.53 15.65 19.66
CA VAL A 329 1.25 14.37 19.73
C VAL A 329 1.87 14.24 21.12
N LEU A 330 1.41 13.28 21.92
CA LEU A 330 1.87 13.08 23.29
C LEU A 330 3.28 12.49 23.35
N GLU A 331 3.58 11.56 22.46
CA GLU A 331 4.87 10.88 22.40
C GLU A 331 5.29 10.58 20.98
N VAL A 332 6.59 10.58 20.73
CA VAL A 332 7.21 10.19 19.48
C VAL A 332 8.04 8.94 19.74
N VAL A 333 7.64 7.83 19.15
CA VAL A 333 8.32 6.55 19.27
C VAL A 333 9.32 6.41 18.13
N MET A 334 10.59 6.20 18.48
CA MET A 334 11.66 6.00 17.50
C MET A 334 11.88 4.51 17.26
N VAL A 335 11.75 4.10 16.00
CA VAL A 335 11.89 2.72 15.54
C VAL A 335 12.92 2.67 14.42
N GLY A 336 13.57 1.51 14.25
CA GLY A 336 14.59 1.28 13.24
C GLY A 336 16.00 1.73 13.66
N GLY A 337 17.01 0.96 13.25
CA GLY A 337 18.40 1.16 13.68
C GLY A 337 18.98 2.53 13.29
N SER A 338 18.51 3.13 12.21
CA SER A 338 18.98 4.45 11.75
C SER A 338 18.54 5.61 12.65
N THR A 339 17.53 5.40 13.52
CA THR A 339 17.14 6.37 14.55
C THR A 339 18.14 6.50 15.70
N ARG A 340 19.18 5.66 15.73
CA ARG A 340 20.32 5.82 16.64
C ARG A 340 21.20 7.02 16.27
N THR A 341 21.11 7.52 15.03
CA THR A 341 21.81 8.71 14.56
C THR A 341 21.36 9.94 15.35
N LEU A 342 22.29 10.63 15.99
CA LEU A 342 21.98 11.72 16.93
C LEU A 342 21.26 12.87 16.24
N LEU A 343 21.71 13.28 15.03
CA LEU A 343 21.04 14.30 14.21
C LEU A 343 19.55 13.98 13.96
N VAL A 344 19.22 12.71 13.72
CA VAL A 344 17.83 12.29 13.51
C VAL A 344 17.00 12.54 14.76
N ARG A 345 17.50 12.14 15.93
CA ARG A 345 16.81 12.35 17.22
C ARG A 345 16.63 13.82 17.55
N GLU A 346 17.66 14.62 17.31
CA GLU A 346 17.63 16.08 17.54
C GLU A 346 16.59 16.75 16.65
N MET A 347 16.66 16.53 15.34
CA MET A 347 15.75 17.18 14.39
C MET A 347 14.29 16.74 14.55
N VAL A 348 14.05 15.47 14.88
CA VAL A 348 12.70 14.97 15.19
C VAL A 348 12.20 15.55 16.50
N GLY A 349 13.05 15.64 17.54
CA GLY A 349 12.70 16.26 18.79
C GLY A 349 12.34 17.74 18.64
N GLU A 350 13.11 18.49 17.87
CA GLU A 350 12.81 19.89 17.53
C GLU A 350 11.48 20.03 16.78
N PHE A 351 11.23 19.14 15.80
CA PHE A 351 10.01 19.17 14.99
C PHE A 351 8.74 18.95 15.81
N PHE A 352 8.73 17.99 16.73
CA PHE A 352 7.59 17.68 17.59
C PHE A 352 7.57 18.48 18.90
N GLY A 353 8.61 19.28 19.19
CA GLY A 353 8.74 20.05 20.40
C GLY A 353 8.89 19.19 21.68
N ARG A 354 9.42 17.98 21.56
CA ARG A 354 9.62 17.05 22.69
C ARG A 354 10.73 16.04 22.43
N THR A 355 11.25 15.47 23.50
CA THR A 355 12.29 14.43 23.42
C THR A 355 11.66 13.11 22.95
N PRO A 356 12.12 12.54 21.83
CA PRO A 356 11.64 11.25 21.37
C PRO A 356 11.97 10.11 22.32
N LEU A 357 11.10 9.12 22.42
CA LEU A 357 11.32 7.92 23.23
C LEU A 357 12.31 6.98 22.55
N THR A 358 13.34 6.60 23.31
CA THR A 358 14.41 5.70 22.85
C THR A 358 14.68 4.56 23.83
N SER A 359 13.76 4.31 24.78
CA SER A 359 13.95 3.36 25.88
C SER A 359 13.86 1.89 25.47
N ILE A 360 13.14 1.57 24.38
CA ILE A 360 13.05 0.22 23.84
C ILE A 360 14.09 0.08 22.73
N ASN A 361 14.66 -1.13 22.61
CA ASN A 361 15.60 -1.44 21.54
C ASN A 361 14.92 -1.24 20.16
N PRO A 362 15.30 -0.23 19.36
CA PRO A 362 14.64 0.09 18.11
C PRO A 362 14.75 -1.01 17.06
N ASP A 363 15.68 -1.97 17.23
CA ASP A 363 15.85 -3.09 16.31
C ASP A 363 14.89 -4.25 16.59
N GLU A 364 14.35 -4.36 17.81
CA GLU A 364 13.56 -5.52 18.26
C GLU A 364 12.06 -5.22 18.41
N VAL A 365 11.71 -3.95 18.60
CA VAL A 365 10.34 -3.54 18.95
C VAL A 365 9.30 -3.99 17.93
N VAL A 366 9.61 -3.93 16.64
CA VAL A 366 8.69 -4.34 15.55
C VAL A 366 8.45 -5.85 15.60
N ALA A 367 9.51 -6.65 15.74
CA ALA A 367 9.39 -8.10 15.86
C ALA A 367 8.59 -8.51 17.10
N ILE A 368 8.82 -7.84 18.24
CA ILE A 368 8.10 -8.08 19.49
C ILE A 368 6.60 -7.82 19.28
N GLY A 369 6.23 -6.68 18.70
CA GLY A 369 4.83 -6.35 18.42
C GLY A 369 4.16 -7.34 17.46
N ALA A 370 4.90 -7.76 16.42
CA ALA A 370 4.43 -8.80 15.52
C ALA A 370 4.23 -10.16 16.24
N GLY A 371 5.13 -10.51 17.17
CA GLY A 371 5.01 -11.71 17.99
C GLY A 371 3.77 -11.70 18.89
N ILE A 372 3.47 -10.57 19.52
CA ILE A 372 2.24 -10.38 20.31
C ILE A 372 1.01 -10.56 19.43
N GLN A 373 1.00 -9.96 18.26
CA GLN A 373 -0.12 -10.07 17.31
C GLN A 373 -0.28 -11.50 16.80
N ALA A 374 0.81 -12.21 16.54
CA ALA A 374 0.76 -13.61 16.12
C ALA A 374 0.15 -14.50 17.20
N ASP A 375 0.48 -14.30 18.46
CA ASP A 375 -0.07 -15.02 19.61
C ASP A 375 -1.59 -14.80 19.74
N ILE A 376 -2.04 -13.56 19.58
CA ILE A 376 -3.47 -13.21 19.58
C ILE A 376 -4.21 -13.88 18.42
N LEU A 377 -3.68 -13.79 17.18
CA LEU A 377 -4.31 -14.36 15.99
C LEU A 377 -4.30 -15.88 15.97
N ALA A 378 -3.34 -16.52 16.65
CA ALA A 378 -3.34 -17.96 16.87
C ALA A 378 -4.42 -18.43 17.87
N GLY A 379 -5.05 -17.47 18.56
CA GLY A 379 -6.11 -17.73 19.54
C GLY A 379 -5.60 -18.08 20.94
N ASN A 380 -4.36 -17.76 21.26
CA ASN A 380 -3.77 -18.05 22.57
C ASN A 380 -4.22 -17.07 23.68
N LYS A 381 -4.77 -15.91 23.29
CA LYS A 381 -5.36 -14.91 24.19
C LYS A 381 -6.82 -14.62 23.79
N PRO A 382 -7.77 -15.51 24.10
CA PRO A 382 -9.17 -15.38 23.66
C PRO A 382 -9.90 -14.13 24.19
N ASP A 383 -9.44 -13.58 25.32
CA ASP A 383 -10.05 -12.41 25.97
C ASP A 383 -9.41 -11.06 25.53
N SER A 384 -8.51 -11.09 24.58
CA SER A 384 -7.86 -9.87 24.07
C SER A 384 -8.75 -9.21 23.00
N GLU A 385 -9.45 -8.14 23.38
CA GLU A 385 -10.22 -7.25 22.47
C GLU A 385 -9.32 -6.25 21.73
N MET A 386 -8.10 -6.64 21.35
CA MET A 386 -7.23 -5.73 20.59
C MET A 386 -7.72 -5.58 19.16
N LEU A 387 -8.37 -4.48 18.86
CA LEU A 387 -8.83 -4.11 17.52
C LEU A 387 -7.77 -3.26 16.84
N LEU A 388 -7.07 -3.84 15.88
CA LEU A 388 -6.15 -3.11 15.01
C LEU A 388 -6.91 -2.56 13.81
N LEU A 389 -6.92 -1.25 13.70
CA LEU A 389 -7.45 -0.54 12.56
C LEU A 389 -6.28 0.10 11.80
N ASP A 390 -5.96 -0.46 10.66
CA ASP A 390 -4.99 0.12 9.70
C ASP A 390 -5.73 0.93 8.64
N VAL A 391 -5.03 1.74 7.84
CA VAL A 391 -5.66 2.63 6.85
C VAL A 391 -5.10 2.42 5.44
N ILE A 392 -5.95 2.71 4.45
CA ILE A 392 -5.58 2.71 3.05
C ILE A 392 -4.85 4.03 2.72
N PRO A 393 -3.63 3.98 2.15
CA PRO A 393 -2.82 5.18 1.90
C PRO A 393 -3.31 6.06 0.74
N LEU A 394 -3.99 5.47 -0.26
CA LEU A 394 -4.54 6.15 -1.44
C LEU A 394 -5.95 5.65 -1.74
N SER A 395 -6.82 6.55 -2.21
CA SER A 395 -8.19 6.20 -2.59
C SER A 395 -8.24 5.14 -3.69
N LEU A 396 -9.19 4.21 -3.54
CA LEU A 396 -9.51 3.18 -4.52
C LEU A 396 -10.81 3.55 -5.22
N GLY A 397 -10.80 3.58 -6.53
CA GLY A 397 -11.92 4.06 -7.32
C GLY A 397 -12.19 3.20 -8.56
N ILE A 398 -13.25 3.55 -9.24
CA ILE A 398 -13.71 2.94 -10.50
C ILE A 398 -13.84 4.01 -11.57
N GLU A 399 -13.49 3.64 -12.81
CA GLU A 399 -13.77 4.48 -14.00
C GLU A 399 -15.26 4.49 -14.30
N THR A 400 -15.82 5.68 -14.48
CA THR A 400 -17.18 5.89 -14.95
C THR A 400 -17.18 6.58 -16.33
N MET A 401 -18.37 6.70 -16.95
CA MET A 401 -18.50 7.36 -18.24
C MET A 401 -17.90 8.76 -18.23
N GLY A 402 -17.22 9.12 -19.32
CA GLY A 402 -16.50 10.40 -19.44
C GLY A 402 -15.06 10.36 -18.93
N GLY A 403 -14.52 9.18 -18.59
CA GLY A 403 -13.15 9.05 -18.03
C GLY A 403 -13.03 9.61 -16.61
N LEU A 404 -14.14 9.63 -15.87
CA LEU A 404 -14.21 10.11 -14.49
C LEU A 404 -13.86 9.02 -13.50
N VAL A 405 -13.33 9.40 -12.34
CA VAL A 405 -13.08 8.51 -11.21
C VAL A 405 -14.16 8.70 -10.15
N GLU A 406 -14.82 7.59 -9.81
CA GLU A 406 -15.67 7.51 -8.62
C GLU A 406 -14.93 6.78 -7.51
N LYS A 407 -14.64 7.46 -6.40
CA LYS A 407 -13.90 6.92 -5.26
C LYS A 407 -14.83 6.02 -4.43
N ILE A 408 -14.56 4.72 -4.42
CA ILE A 408 -15.35 3.72 -3.66
C ILE A 408 -14.84 3.65 -2.22
N ILE A 409 -13.52 3.59 -2.03
CA ILE A 409 -12.88 3.59 -0.72
C ILE A 409 -11.92 4.78 -0.67
N PRO A 410 -12.27 5.84 0.09
CA PRO A 410 -11.38 6.99 0.27
C PRO A 410 -10.07 6.62 1.00
N ARG A 411 -9.00 7.36 0.74
CA ARG A 411 -7.77 7.26 1.54
C ARG A 411 -8.04 7.46 3.02
N ASN A 412 -7.15 6.95 3.86
CA ASN A 412 -7.28 6.94 5.32
C ASN A 412 -8.53 6.19 5.85
N THR A 413 -9.19 5.39 5.00
CA THR A 413 -10.22 4.46 5.46
C THR A 413 -9.56 3.28 6.16
N THR A 414 -10.06 2.95 7.35
CA THR A 414 -9.57 1.81 8.16
C THR A 414 -9.86 0.48 7.49
N ILE A 415 -8.91 -0.46 7.60
CA ILE A 415 -9.03 -1.83 7.08
C ILE A 415 -9.06 -2.87 8.22
N PRO A 416 -9.72 -4.03 8.04
CA PRO A 416 -10.41 -4.46 6.80
C PRO A 416 -11.69 -3.66 6.52
N VAL A 417 -12.01 -3.46 5.23
CA VAL A 417 -13.18 -2.70 4.81
C VAL A 417 -13.82 -3.31 3.58
N ALA A 418 -15.14 -3.26 3.51
CA ALA A 418 -15.90 -3.55 2.31
C ALA A 418 -16.85 -2.39 2.00
N ARG A 419 -16.80 -1.89 0.77
CA ARG A 419 -17.70 -0.85 0.26
C ARG A 419 -18.30 -1.31 -1.05
N ALA A 420 -19.57 -1.01 -1.24
CA ALA A 420 -20.27 -1.34 -2.47
C ALA A 420 -21.02 -0.12 -2.98
N GLN A 421 -21.02 0.03 -4.30
CA GLN A 421 -21.79 1.05 -4.99
C GLN A 421 -22.55 0.44 -6.15
N GLU A 422 -23.73 1.00 -6.47
CA GLU A 422 -24.55 0.54 -7.55
C GLU A 422 -24.28 1.39 -8.80
N PHE A 423 -24.17 0.69 -9.93
CA PHE A 423 -23.97 1.26 -11.25
C PHE A 423 -25.05 0.73 -12.18
N THR A 424 -25.17 1.35 -13.35
CA THR A 424 -26.16 0.95 -14.33
C THR A 424 -25.55 0.95 -15.74
N THR A 425 -26.31 0.41 -16.71
CA THR A 425 -25.93 0.40 -18.11
C THR A 425 -26.17 1.78 -18.74
N PHE A 426 -25.29 2.18 -19.67
CA PHE A 426 -25.38 3.44 -20.38
C PHE A 426 -26.28 3.34 -21.63
N LYS A 427 -26.30 2.17 -22.32
CA LYS A 427 -27.03 1.95 -23.57
C LYS A 427 -28.11 0.90 -23.45
N ASP A 428 -29.18 1.08 -24.23
CA ASP A 428 -30.21 0.08 -24.39
C ASP A 428 -29.63 -1.24 -24.90
N GLY A 429 -30.07 -2.36 -24.30
CA GLY A 429 -29.64 -3.69 -24.71
C GLY A 429 -28.20 -4.04 -24.39
N GLN A 430 -27.51 -3.27 -23.55
CA GLN A 430 -26.13 -3.53 -23.14
C GLN A 430 -26.05 -4.83 -22.32
N THR A 431 -25.25 -5.80 -22.79
CA THR A 431 -25.11 -7.13 -22.17
C THR A 431 -23.77 -7.36 -21.46
N ALA A 432 -22.88 -6.36 -21.48
CA ALA A 432 -21.59 -6.42 -20.80
C ALA A 432 -21.17 -5.04 -20.30
N MET A 433 -20.37 -5.03 -19.22
CA MET A 433 -19.79 -3.84 -18.62
C MET A 433 -18.31 -4.06 -18.35
N SER A 434 -17.48 -3.09 -18.69
CA SER A 434 -16.05 -3.08 -18.29
C SER A 434 -15.89 -2.39 -16.95
N VAL A 435 -15.26 -3.05 -16.02
CA VAL A 435 -14.90 -2.51 -14.71
C VAL A 435 -13.41 -2.22 -14.72
N HIS A 436 -13.05 -0.96 -14.58
CA HIS A 436 -11.66 -0.50 -14.46
C HIS A 436 -11.43 0.03 -13.08
N VAL A 437 -10.54 -0.64 -12.35
CA VAL A 437 -10.14 -0.33 -10.97
C VAL A 437 -8.93 0.59 -11.01
N VAL A 438 -9.02 1.72 -10.34
CA VAL A 438 -7.97 2.74 -10.30
C VAL A 438 -7.62 3.13 -8.88
N GLN A 439 -6.43 3.69 -8.70
CA GLN A 439 -5.91 4.19 -7.42
C GLN A 439 -5.37 5.60 -7.60
N GLY A 440 -5.76 6.51 -6.73
CA GLY A 440 -5.28 7.89 -6.77
C GLY A 440 -6.26 8.90 -6.20
N GLU A 441 -5.86 10.18 -6.22
CA GLU A 441 -6.64 11.27 -5.64
C GLU A 441 -7.20 12.24 -6.69
N ARG A 442 -6.87 12.04 -7.99
CA ARG A 442 -7.33 12.88 -9.09
C ARG A 442 -8.75 12.50 -9.52
N GLU A 443 -9.43 13.41 -10.22
CA GLU A 443 -10.82 13.23 -10.68
C GLU A 443 -10.91 12.55 -12.06
N MET A 444 -9.81 12.58 -12.84
CA MET A 444 -9.77 11.96 -14.17
C MET A 444 -8.97 10.65 -14.12
N VAL A 445 -9.44 9.65 -14.87
CA VAL A 445 -8.82 8.31 -14.91
C VAL A 445 -7.39 8.34 -15.43
N ASP A 446 -7.10 9.20 -16.40
CA ASP A 446 -5.76 9.32 -17.01
C ASP A 446 -4.70 9.83 -16.01
N ASP A 447 -5.14 10.51 -14.95
CA ASP A 447 -4.29 11.03 -13.88
C ASP A 447 -4.19 10.08 -12.67
N CYS A 448 -4.85 8.91 -12.75
CA CYS A 448 -4.85 7.89 -11.72
C CYS A 448 -4.14 6.62 -12.18
N ARG A 449 -3.65 5.85 -11.23
CA ARG A 449 -3.01 4.56 -11.49
C ARG A 449 -4.03 3.49 -11.80
N SER A 450 -3.89 2.81 -12.94
CA SER A 450 -4.67 1.62 -13.27
C SER A 450 -4.21 0.43 -12.46
N LEU A 451 -5.12 -0.20 -11.71
CA LEU A 451 -4.85 -1.42 -10.95
C LEU A 451 -5.27 -2.68 -11.71
N ALA A 452 -6.48 -2.68 -12.27
CA ALA A 452 -7.00 -3.82 -13.01
C ALA A 452 -8.15 -3.44 -13.94
N ARG A 453 -8.38 -4.25 -14.97
CA ARG A 453 -9.58 -4.19 -15.82
C ARG A 453 -10.17 -5.59 -15.98
N PHE A 454 -11.49 -5.71 -15.82
CA PHE A 454 -12.24 -6.94 -16.09
C PHE A 454 -13.62 -6.63 -16.62
N SER A 455 -14.32 -7.65 -17.12
CA SER A 455 -15.64 -7.47 -17.71
C SER A 455 -16.68 -8.34 -17.00
N LEU A 456 -17.79 -7.72 -16.62
CA LEU A 456 -19.02 -8.42 -16.29
C LEU A 456 -19.79 -8.67 -17.60
N LYS A 457 -20.07 -9.93 -17.93
CA LYS A 457 -20.83 -10.35 -19.13
C LYS A 457 -22.10 -11.05 -18.68
N GLY A 458 -23.10 -11.09 -19.57
CA GLY A 458 -24.38 -11.76 -19.28
C GLY A 458 -25.38 -10.88 -18.53
N ILE A 459 -25.22 -9.55 -18.62
CA ILE A 459 -26.23 -8.59 -18.18
C ILE A 459 -27.46 -8.76 -19.09
N PRO A 460 -28.68 -8.90 -18.55
CA PRO A 460 -29.89 -8.98 -19.37
C PRO A 460 -30.04 -7.72 -20.22
N PRO A 461 -30.44 -7.86 -21.51
CA PRO A 461 -30.68 -6.72 -22.33
C PRO A 461 -31.94 -5.96 -21.85
N MET A 462 -31.74 -4.78 -21.29
CA MET A 462 -32.77 -3.89 -20.75
C MET A 462 -32.58 -2.46 -21.29
N ALA A 463 -33.53 -1.58 -21.02
CA ALA A 463 -33.36 -0.16 -21.28
C ALA A 463 -32.15 0.39 -20.48
N ALA A 464 -31.50 1.39 -21.05
CA ALA A 464 -30.42 2.10 -20.36
C ALA A 464 -30.88 2.58 -18.98
N GLY A 465 -30.06 2.39 -17.98
CA GLY A 465 -30.38 2.74 -16.58
C GLY A 465 -31.23 1.71 -15.82
N ALA A 466 -31.73 0.65 -16.47
CA ALA A 466 -32.59 -0.34 -15.80
C ALA A 466 -31.82 -1.49 -15.15
N ALA A 467 -30.60 -1.78 -15.58
CA ALA A 467 -29.77 -2.80 -14.97
C ALA A 467 -29.15 -2.29 -13.65
N HIS A 468 -29.17 -3.11 -12.61
CA HIS A 468 -28.57 -2.82 -11.32
C HIS A 468 -27.31 -3.65 -11.11
N ILE A 469 -26.15 -3.01 -11.31
CA ILE A 469 -24.84 -3.63 -11.15
C ILE A 469 -24.25 -3.18 -9.83
N ARG A 470 -24.09 -4.11 -8.89
CA ARG A 470 -23.42 -3.85 -7.61
C ARG A 470 -21.94 -4.17 -7.75
N VAL A 471 -21.09 -3.16 -7.58
CA VAL A 471 -19.64 -3.33 -7.52
C VAL A 471 -19.19 -3.22 -6.08
N THR A 472 -18.54 -4.27 -5.57
CA THR A 472 -18.04 -4.36 -4.20
C THR A 472 -16.52 -4.36 -4.21
N TYR A 473 -15.93 -3.46 -3.46
CA TYR A 473 -14.50 -3.38 -3.15
C TYR A 473 -14.31 -3.92 -1.73
N GLN A 474 -13.45 -4.90 -1.58
CA GLN A 474 -13.10 -5.46 -0.28
C GLN A 474 -11.59 -5.42 -0.11
N VAL A 475 -11.13 -4.72 0.91
CA VAL A 475 -9.73 -4.74 1.33
C VAL A 475 -9.65 -5.55 2.61
N ASP A 476 -8.83 -6.60 2.60
CA ASP A 476 -8.64 -7.44 3.76
C ASP A 476 -7.70 -6.80 4.80
N ALA A 477 -7.48 -7.48 5.91
CA ALA A 477 -6.60 -7.00 6.97
C ALA A 477 -5.11 -6.92 6.55
N ASP A 478 -4.75 -7.57 5.45
CA ASP A 478 -3.41 -7.54 4.86
C ASP A 478 -3.25 -6.39 3.84
N GLY A 479 -4.35 -5.67 3.55
CA GLY A 479 -4.37 -4.60 2.54
C GLY A 479 -4.54 -5.10 1.10
N LEU A 480 -4.90 -6.37 0.88
CA LEU A 480 -5.16 -6.92 -0.45
C LEU A 480 -6.58 -6.59 -0.91
N LEU A 481 -6.71 -6.13 -2.14
CA LEU A 481 -7.98 -5.70 -2.73
C LEU A 481 -8.62 -6.80 -3.58
N SER A 482 -9.86 -7.12 -3.31
CA SER A 482 -10.76 -7.93 -4.15
C SER A 482 -11.90 -7.05 -4.67
N VAL A 483 -12.21 -7.14 -5.96
CA VAL A 483 -13.31 -6.39 -6.58
C VAL A 483 -14.27 -7.35 -7.25
N THR A 484 -15.55 -7.29 -6.86
CA THR A 484 -16.64 -8.12 -7.40
C THR A 484 -17.69 -7.23 -8.04
N ALA A 485 -18.08 -7.52 -9.27
CA ALA A 485 -19.21 -6.90 -9.95
C ALA A 485 -20.32 -7.94 -10.12
N MET A 486 -21.56 -7.61 -9.74
CA MET A 486 -22.71 -8.51 -9.79
C MET A 486 -23.95 -7.80 -10.32
N GLU A 487 -24.62 -8.40 -11.29
CA GLU A 487 -25.95 -7.97 -11.73
C GLU A 487 -27.01 -8.55 -10.78
N LYS A 488 -27.83 -7.69 -10.15
CA LYS A 488 -28.69 -8.05 -9.01
C LYS A 488 -29.88 -8.93 -9.36
N SER A 489 -30.43 -8.83 -10.58
CA SER A 489 -31.63 -9.57 -10.96
C SER A 489 -31.33 -11.03 -11.33
N THR A 490 -30.18 -11.28 -11.94
CA THR A 490 -29.75 -12.60 -12.41
C THR A 490 -28.74 -13.27 -11.50
N GLY A 491 -28.06 -12.49 -10.66
CA GLY A 491 -26.96 -12.97 -9.84
C GLY A 491 -25.68 -13.28 -10.62
N VAL A 492 -25.63 -12.94 -11.91
CA VAL A 492 -24.39 -13.07 -12.70
C VAL A 492 -23.33 -12.17 -12.12
N GLN A 493 -22.18 -12.71 -11.81
CA GLN A 493 -21.06 -11.97 -11.19
C GLN A 493 -19.74 -12.27 -11.88
N SER A 494 -18.83 -11.32 -11.77
CA SER A 494 -17.44 -11.45 -12.14
C SER A 494 -16.60 -10.87 -11.01
N GLU A 495 -15.55 -11.57 -10.63
CA GLU A 495 -14.65 -11.17 -9.57
C GLU A 495 -13.22 -11.11 -10.10
N ILE A 496 -12.46 -10.14 -9.63
CA ILE A 496 -11.03 -10.09 -9.80
C ILE A 496 -10.38 -9.85 -8.44
N GLN A 497 -9.41 -10.67 -8.14
CA GLN A 497 -8.43 -10.33 -7.15
C GLN A 497 -7.37 -9.52 -7.86
N VAL A 498 -7.18 -8.28 -7.45
CA VAL A 498 -6.21 -7.41 -8.09
C VAL A 498 -4.83 -7.97 -7.81
N LYS A 499 -4.23 -8.57 -8.83
CA LYS A 499 -2.82 -8.89 -8.81
C LYS A 499 -2.08 -7.58 -9.03
N PRO A 500 -1.29 -7.15 -8.08
CA PRO A 500 -0.58 -5.90 -8.20
C PRO A 500 0.38 -5.99 -9.40
N SER A 501 0.21 -5.10 -10.34
CA SER A 501 1.31 -4.74 -11.21
C SER A 501 2.28 -3.91 -10.38
N TYR A 502 3.43 -3.60 -10.78
CA TYR A 502 4.51 -2.88 -10.13
C TYR A 502 4.09 -1.84 -9.08
N GLY A 503 4.83 -1.74 -8.01
CA GLY A 503 4.61 -0.74 -6.97
C GLY A 503 4.79 0.69 -7.45
N LEU A 504 4.04 1.62 -6.86
CA LEU A 504 4.34 3.04 -6.95
C LEU A 504 5.57 3.36 -6.10
N SER A 505 6.41 4.25 -6.59
CA SER A 505 7.42 4.87 -5.75
C SER A 505 6.79 5.87 -4.80
N ASP A 506 7.38 6.07 -3.61
CA ASP A 506 6.89 7.05 -2.65
C ASP A 506 6.95 8.48 -3.21
N ASN A 507 7.94 8.76 -4.06
CA ASN A 507 7.99 10.02 -4.79
C ASN A 507 6.77 10.16 -5.72
N GLU A 508 6.30 9.07 -6.33
CA GLU A 508 5.09 9.09 -7.15
C GLU A 508 3.85 9.25 -6.29
N VAL A 509 3.73 8.56 -5.15
CA VAL A 509 2.63 8.77 -4.19
C VAL A 509 2.63 10.21 -3.69
N ALA A 510 3.80 10.72 -3.26
CA ALA A 510 3.96 12.10 -2.83
C ALA A 510 3.63 13.10 -3.94
N ASN A 511 3.99 12.80 -5.19
CA ASN A 511 3.65 13.62 -6.33
C ASN A 511 2.16 13.56 -6.63
N MET A 512 1.54 12.37 -6.64
CA MET A 512 0.10 12.21 -6.84
C MET A 512 -0.73 12.99 -5.83
N LEU A 513 -0.33 12.99 -4.55
CA LEU A 513 -0.99 13.78 -3.51
C LEU A 513 -0.77 15.29 -3.71
N ARG A 514 0.44 15.71 -4.09
CA ARG A 514 0.75 17.11 -4.39
C ARG A 514 0.02 17.58 -5.64
N ASP A 515 0.00 16.76 -6.68
CA ASP A 515 -0.66 17.05 -7.95
C ASP A 515 -2.17 17.19 -7.76
N SER A 516 -2.80 16.34 -6.95
CA SER A 516 -4.22 16.47 -6.62
C SER A 516 -4.54 17.79 -5.90
N MET A 517 -3.65 18.26 -5.03
CA MET A 517 -3.83 19.55 -4.35
C MET A 517 -3.56 20.75 -5.28
N THR A 518 -2.55 20.63 -6.14
CA THR A 518 -2.14 21.70 -7.07
C THR A 518 -3.18 21.90 -8.17
N HIS A 519 -3.77 20.80 -8.67
CA HIS A 519 -4.71 20.81 -9.80
C HIS A 519 -6.17 20.69 -9.36
N ALA A 520 -6.49 20.78 -8.05
CA ALA A 520 -7.83 20.58 -7.51
C ALA A 520 -8.89 21.45 -8.21
N LYS A 521 -8.56 22.70 -8.60
CA LYS A 521 -9.46 23.59 -9.33
C LYS A 521 -9.65 23.16 -10.78
N GLU A 522 -8.57 22.75 -11.43
CA GLU A 522 -8.59 22.25 -12.81
C GLU A 522 -9.35 20.92 -12.89
N ASP A 523 -9.12 20.03 -11.94
CA ASP A 523 -9.83 18.75 -11.81
C ASP A 523 -11.34 18.95 -11.62
N MET A 524 -11.74 19.87 -10.76
CA MET A 524 -13.15 20.20 -10.57
C MET A 524 -13.80 20.73 -11.86
N GLN A 525 -13.08 21.54 -12.64
CA GLN A 525 -13.56 22.04 -13.92
C GLN A 525 -13.62 20.93 -14.98
N ALA A 526 -12.58 20.09 -15.05
CA ALA A 526 -12.53 18.95 -15.97
C ALA A 526 -13.65 17.94 -15.65
N ARG A 527 -13.88 17.65 -14.36
CA ARG A 527 -14.99 16.80 -13.92
C ARG A 527 -16.35 17.38 -14.34
N ALA A 528 -16.60 18.65 -14.02
CA ALA A 528 -17.84 19.32 -14.38
C ALA A 528 -18.10 19.29 -15.90
N LEU A 529 -17.06 19.54 -16.71
CA LEU A 529 -17.14 19.48 -18.16
C LEU A 529 -17.45 18.06 -18.66
N ALA A 530 -16.76 17.06 -18.13
CA ALA A 530 -16.96 15.66 -18.50
C ALA A 530 -18.37 15.17 -18.12
N GLU A 531 -18.88 15.52 -16.92
CA GLU A 531 -20.24 15.21 -16.48
C GLU A 531 -21.28 15.81 -17.42
N GLN A 532 -21.14 17.07 -17.80
CA GLN A 532 -22.06 17.73 -18.73
C GLN A 532 -22.00 17.13 -20.14
N ARG A 533 -20.82 16.73 -20.60
CA ARG A 533 -20.68 16.04 -21.89
C ARG A 533 -21.37 14.68 -21.90
N VAL A 534 -21.22 13.89 -20.82
CA VAL A 534 -21.90 12.59 -20.67
C VAL A 534 -23.42 12.76 -20.63
N GLU A 535 -23.91 13.76 -19.89
CA GLU A 535 -25.35 14.04 -19.83
C GLU A 535 -25.91 14.51 -21.20
N ALA A 536 -25.17 15.36 -21.92
CA ALA A 536 -25.53 15.76 -23.27
C ALA A 536 -25.59 14.56 -24.21
N ASP A 537 -24.60 13.65 -24.17
CA ASP A 537 -24.60 12.43 -24.97
C ASP A 537 -25.81 11.55 -24.65
N ARG A 538 -26.18 11.41 -23.39
CA ARG A 538 -27.37 10.67 -22.95
C ARG A 538 -28.67 11.26 -23.53
N VAL A 539 -28.80 12.58 -23.45
CA VAL A 539 -29.98 13.30 -24.00
C VAL A 539 -30.05 13.16 -25.52
N ILE A 540 -28.93 13.36 -26.21
CA ILE A 540 -28.83 13.23 -27.66
C ILE A 540 -29.19 11.82 -28.13
N GLU A 541 -28.52 10.78 -27.56
CA GLU A 541 -28.79 9.39 -27.95
C GLU A 541 -30.24 8.99 -27.63
N GLY A 542 -30.75 9.36 -26.45
CA GLY A 542 -32.13 9.08 -26.05
C GLY A 542 -33.17 9.74 -26.96
N LEU A 543 -32.93 11.00 -27.33
CA LEU A 543 -33.86 11.72 -28.19
C LEU A 543 -33.82 11.21 -29.65
N ILE A 544 -32.64 10.89 -30.17
CA ILE A 544 -32.48 10.26 -31.50
C ILE A 544 -33.21 8.90 -31.54
N ALA A 545 -33.00 8.04 -30.53
CA ALA A 545 -33.67 6.75 -30.45
C ALA A 545 -35.21 6.90 -30.37
N ALA A 546 -35.67 7.87 -29.58
CA ALA A 546 -37.08 8.18 -29.44
C ALA A 546 -37.70 8.65 -30.77
N MET A 547 -37.00 9.52 -31.50
CA MET A 547 -37.45 10.02 -32.82
C MET A 547 -37.49 8.90 -33.87
N GLN A 548 -36.49 7.99 -33.84
CA GLN A 548 -36.49 6.82 -34.73
C GLN A 548 -37.66 5.86 -34.46
N ALA A 549 -38.01 5.67 -33.21
CA ALA A 549 -39.08 4.75 -32.82
C ALA A 549 -40.48 5.28 -33.06
N ASP A 550 -40.72 6.55 -32.71
CA ASP A 550 -42.07 7.12 -32.65
C ASP A 550 -42.23 8.44 -33.42
N GLY A 551 -41.14 9.01 -33.96
CA GLY A 551 -41.16 10.32 -34.57
C GLY A 551 -42.09 10.44 -35.79
N ASP A 552 -42.17 9.39 -36.62
CA ASP A 552 -43.04 9.39 -37.81
C ASP A 552 -44.54 9.41 -37.47
N GLU A 553 -44.90 8.86 -36.32
CA GLU A 553 -46.29 8.80 -35.87
C GLU A 553 -46.70 10.01 -35.04
N LEU A 554 -45.79 10.53 -34.20
CA LEU A 554 -46.10 11.50 -33.16
C LEU A 554 -45.68 12.94 -33.48
N LEU A 555 -44.85 13.16 -34.51
CA LEU A 555 -44.30 14.47 -34.85
C LEU A 555 -44.67 14.89 -36.27
N SER A 556 -44.98 16.16 -36.47
CA SER A 556 -45.01 16.77 -37.81
C SER A 556 -43.58 16.96 -38.35
N GLU A 557 -43.45 17.14 -39.67
CA GLU A 557 -42.16 17.40 -40.33
C GLU A 557 -41.45 18.65 -39.76
N GLN A 558 -42.24 19.69 -39.39
CA GLN A 558 -41.70 20.90 -38.81
C GLN A 558 -41.14 20.62 -37.40
N GLU A 559 -41.87 19.88 -36.55
CA GLU A 559 -41.43 19.50 -35.20
C GLU A 559 -40.19 18.61 -35.25
N LYS A 560 -40.10 17.67 -36.21
CA LYS A 560 -38.88 16.86 -36.41
C LYS A 560 -37.69 17.73 -36.75
N GLN A 561 -37.84 18.70 -37.66
CA GLN A 561 -36.77 19.62 -38.04
C GLN A 561 -36.34 20.49 -36.86
N ASP A 562 -37.27 20.96 -36.03
CA ASP A 562 -36.96 21.80 -34.90
C ASP A 562 -36.23 20.99 -33.80
N LEU A 563 -36.61 19.73 -33.56
CA LEU A 563 -35.87 18.83 -32.64
C LEU A 563 -34.48 18.48 -33.19
N LEU A 564 -34.34 18.23 -34.49
CA LEU A 564 -33.01 17.98 -35.09
C LEU A 564 -32.09 19.18 -34.94
N LYS A 565 -32.58 20.41 -35.10
CA LYS A 565 -31.79 21.62 -34.85
C LYS A 565 -31.40 21.77 -33.41
N ALA A 566 -32.27 21.40 -32.44
CA ALA A 566 -31.94 21.42 -31.04
C ALA A 566 -30.85 20.39 -30.70
N ILE A 567 -30.92 19.20 -31.29
CA ILE A 567 -29.88 18.17 -31.16
C ILE A 567 -28.54 18.65 -31.76
N GLU A 568 -28.56 19.23 -32.98
CA GLU A 568 -27.34 19.76 -33.61
C GLU A 568 -26.70 20.87 -32.76
N ALA A 569 -27.50 21.79 -32.21
CA ALA A 569 -27.02 22.84 -31.34
C ALA A 569 -26.40 22.27 -30.03
N LEU A 570 -27.01 21.23 -29.46
CA LEU A 570 -26.47 20.57 -28.30
C LEU A 570 -25.15 19.82 -28.60
N ILE A 571 -25.04 19.19 -29.78
CA ILE A 571 -23.80 18.54 -30.24
C ILE A 571 -22.68 19.57 -30.40
N GLU A 572 -22.95 20.75 -30.93
CA GLU A 572 -21.96 21.82 -31.04
C GLU A 572 -21.48 22.27 -29.65
N LEU A 573 -22.40 22.53 -28.72
CA LEU A 573 -22.08 22.92 -27.36
C LEU A 573 -21.28 21.82 -26.62
N ARG A 574 -21.68 20.56 -26.79
CA ARG A 574 -21.00 19.39 -26.17
C ARG A 574 -19.54 19.26 -26.62
N ASN A 575 -19.21 19.67 -27.86
CA ASN A 575 -17.85 19.68 -28.37
C ASN A 575 -17.01 20.89 -27.86
N GLY A 576 -17.65 21.88 -27.25
CA GLY A 576 -16.99 23.02 -26.60
C GLY A 576 -16.44 22.69 -25.20
N ASP A 577 -15.83 23.69 -24.58
CA ASP A 577 -15.15 23.56 -23.27
C ASP A 577 -15.86 24.33 -22.14
N ASP A 578 -17.09 24.77 -22.36
CA ASP A 578 -17.90 25.48 -21.36
C ASP A 578 -19.01 24.58 -20.80
N ALA A 579 -18.80 24.08 -19.61
CA ALA A 579 -19.75 23.20 -18.90
C ALA A 579 -21.12 23.88 -18.68
N ASN A 580 -21.14 25.19 -18.41
CA ASN A 580 -22.40 25.93 -18.18
C ASN A 580 -23.19 26.08 -19.49
N ALA A 581 -22.50 26.30 -20.61
CA ALA A 581 -23.13 26.37 -21.92
C ALA A 581 -23.75 25.01 -22.30
N ILE A 582 -23.05 23.90 -22.03
CA ILE A 582 -23.58 22.55 -22.27
C ILE A 582 -24.83 22.30 -21.39
N GLU A 583 -24.75 22.60 -20.08
CA GLU A 583 -25.89 22.47 -19.17
C GLU A 583 -27.11 23.26 -19.64
N GLN A 584 -26.89 24.48 -20.11
CA GLN A 584 -27.98 25.28 -20.67
C GLN A 584 -28.54 24.66 -21.95
N GLY A 585 -27.69 24.16 -22.84
CA GLY A 585 -28.09 23.46 -24.04
C GLY A 585 -28.92 22.20 -23.78
N ILE A 586 -28.58 21.44 -22.73
CA ILE A 586 -29.37 20.30 -22.25
C ILE A 586 -30.77 20.74 -21.87
N LYS A 587 -30.87 21.78 -20.99
CA LYS A 587 -32.17 22.34 -20.55
C LYS A 587 -33.02 22.84 -21.73
N ASP A 588 -32.41 23.48 -22.70
CA ASP A 588 -33.10 23.98 -23.90
C ASP A 588 -33.61 22.83 -24.80
N THR A 589 -32.81 21.76 -24.93
CA THR A 589 -33.20 20.54 -25.69
C THR A 589 -34.31 19.79 -24.98
N ASP A 590 -34.23 19.63 -23.62
CA ASP A 590 -35.31 19.03 -22.84
C ASP A 590 -36.61 19.79 -22.99
N LYS A 591 -36.55 21.11 -22.94
CA LYS A 591 -37.74 21.96 -23.17
C LYS A 591 -38.30 21.79 -24.55
N ALA A 592 -37.46 21.73 -25.60
CA ALA A 592 -37.88 21.53 -26.97
C ALA A 592 -38.55 20.17 -27.21
N SER A 593 -38.12 19.14 -26.48
CA SER A 593 -38.62 17.76 -26.60
C SER A 593 -39.79 17.42 -25.66
N GLN A 594 -40.19 18.31 -24.77
CA GLN A 594 -41.18 18.05 -23.72
C GLN A 594 -42.53 17.60 -24.26
N ASP A 595 -43.05 18.25 -25.33
CA ASP A 595 -44.31 17.87 -25.96
C ASP A 595 -44.25 16.49 -26.63
N PHE A 596 -43.11 16.16 -27.24
CA PHE A 596 -42.87 14.86 -27.82
C PHE A 596 -42.82 13.76 -26.75
N ALA A 597 -42.12 14.00 -25.66
CA ALA A 597 -42.05 13.08 -24.54
C ALA A 597 -43.45 12.83 -23.93
N SER A 598 -44.28 13.87 -23.80
CA SER A 598 -45.67 13.75 -23.32
C SER A 598 -46.50 12.87 -24.23
N ARG A 599 -46.43 13.08 -25.56
CA ARG A 599 -47.18 12.26 -26.56
C ARG A 599 -46.72 10.79 -26.55
N ARG A 600 -45.43 10.53 -26.35
CA ARG A 600 -44.89 9.16 -26.20
C ARG A 600 -45.42 8.49 -24.95
N MET A 601 -45.46 9.20 -23.83
CA MET A 601 -46.01 8.69 -22.57
C MET A 601 -47.50 8.35 -22.72
N ASP A 602 -48.29 9.22 -23.34
CA ASP A 602 -49.71 8.98 -23.62
C ASP A 602 -49.93 7.76 -24.54
N LYS A 603 -49.07 7.57 -25.54
CA LYS A 603 -49.09 6.39 -26.43
C LYS A 603 -48.81 5.12 -25.61
N SER A 604 -47.79 5.14 -24.77
CA SER A 604 -47.43 4.00 -23.94
C SER A 604 -48.51 3.63 -22.91
N ILE A 605 -49.14 4.63 -22.31
CA ILE A 605 -50.27 4.43 -21.39
C ILE A 605 -51.46 3.82 -22.13
N ARG A 606 -51.82 4.35 -23.31
CA ARG A 606 -52.90 3.79 -24.13
C ARG A 606 -52.64 2.35 -24.56
N ALA A 607 -51.39 2.03 -24.93
CA ALA A 607 -50.99 0.68 -25.30
C ALA A 607 -51.09 -0.29 -24.11
N ALA A 608 -50.67 0.14 -22.92
CA ALA A 608 -50.77 -0.66 -21.71
C ALA A 608 -52.23 -0.90 -21.24
N LEU A 609 -53.12 0.07 -21.50
CA LEU A 609 -54.54 -0.03 -21.11
C LEU A 609 -55.41 -0.70 -22.20
N SER A 610 -54.91 -0.81 -23.44
CA SER A 610 -55.63 -1.47 -24.53
C SER A 610 -55.66 -2.98 -24.30
N GLY A 611 -56.80 -3.47 -23.80
CA GLY A 611 -57.04 -4.91 -23.48
C GLY A 611 -57.41 -5.19 -22.05
N GLN A 612 -57.48 -4.23 -21.18
CA GLN A 612 -58.03 -4.36 -19.82
C GLN A 612 -59.47 -3.87 -19.75
N SER A 613 -60.36 -4.63 -19.14
CA SER A 613 -61.74 -4.21 -18.90
C SER A 613 -61.75 -3.12 -17.80
N VAL A 614 -62.65 -2.12 -18.01
CA VAL A 614 -62.81 -1.00 -17.05
C VAL A 614 -63.24 -1.46 -15.64
N ASP A 615 -63.64 -2.72 -15.50
CA ASP A 615 -64.08 -3.31 -14.23
C ASP A 615 -62.94 -3.94 -13.41
N ASP A 616 -61.68 -3.90 -13.92
CA ASP A 616 -60.48 -4.47 -13.25
C ASP A 616 -59.50 -3.39 -12.74
N ILE A 617 -59.91 -2.11 -12.69
CA ILE A 617 -59.09 -0.99 -12.18
C ILE A 617 -59.64 -0.49 -10.83
#